data_762a13d5c91fd4239923c893e7f2d253
#
_entry.id   762a13d5c91fd4239923c893e7f2d253
#
_cell.length_a   1.000
_cell.length_b   1.000
_cell.length_c   1.000
_cell.angle_alpha   90.00
_cell.angle_beta   90.00
_cell.angle_gamma   90.00
#
_symmetry.space_group_name_H-M   'P 1'
#
loop_
_entity.id
_entity.type
_entity.pdbx_description
1 polymer ?
#
loop_
_entity_poly.entity_id
_entity_poly.type
_entity_poly.pdbx_seq_one_letter_code
_entity_poly.pdbx_strand_id
1 'polypeptide(L)'
;LEVAHLHTRTPIQVPVFVERAKEDGPTVLVMAGLHGDELNGIEIVRRFLRKKLNKPAKGTIICLPIFNIFGFLNLKRELPDGRDLNRSFPGSHKGSLAAQFAFHFMKEIAPYCDYIIDYHTGAAQRNNFPQIRCVFSDNESVELAKVFNPPFILHSGLIPKTLRESM
;
A
#
# COMPACT_ATOMS: atom_id res chain seq x y z
N LEU A 1 4.31 6.91 10.39
CA LEU A 1 3.28 7.80 9.84
C LEU A 1 2.13 7.91 10.83
N GLU A 2 1.86 9.10 11.34
CA GLU A 2 0.68 9.37 12.16
C GLU A 2 -0.53 9.64 11.26
N VAL A 3 -1.62 8.92 11.50
CA VAL A 3 -2.77 8.92 10.58
C VAL A 3 -4.08 9.38 11.23
N ALA A 4 -4.18 9.35 12.55
CA ALA A 4 -5.35 9.77 13.29
C ALA A 4 -5.04 9.86 14.80
N HIS A 5 -6.03 10.32 15.59
CA HIS A 5 -6.01 10.25 17.05
C HIS A 5 -7.26 9.56 17.59
N LEU A 6 -7.10 8.81 18.65
CA LEU A 6 -8.25 8.36 19.45
C LEU A 6 -8.88 9.54 20.21
N HIS A 7 -10.09 9.37 20.70
CA HIS A 7 -10.73 10.35 21.59
C HIS A 7 -9.92 10.64 22.85
N THR A 8 -9.08 9.72 23.28
CA THR A 8 -8.09 9.86 24.37
C THR A 8 -6.88 10.72 24.00
N ARG A 9 -6.84 11.26 22.76
CA ARG A 9 -5.69 11.96 22.16
C ARG A 9 -4.46 11.08 21.94
N THR A 10 -4.60 9.76 22.07
CA THR A 10 -3.52 8.83 21.73
C THR A 10 -3.34 8.79 20.22
N PRO A 11 -2.12 9.04 19.68
CA PRO A 11 -1.89 9.01 18.25
C PRO A 11 -2.00 7.58 17.71
N ILE A 12 -2.58 7.45 16.55
CA ILE A 12 -2.59 6.21 15.74
C ILE A 12 -1.49 6.31 14.73
N GLN A 13 -0.54 5.39 14.81
CA GLN A 13 0.65 5.39 13.97
C GLN A 13 0.75 4.12 13.13
N VAL A 14 1.11 4.29 11.87
CA VAL A 14 1.39 3.20 10.93
C VAL A 14 2.91 3.09 10.78
N PRO A 15 3.50 1.89 10.95
CA PRO A 15 4.94 1.71 10.82
C PRO A 15 5.40 1.89 9.36
N VAL A 16 6.43 2.70 9.18
CA VAL A 16 7.09 2.92 7.88
C VAL A 16 8.57 2.64 8.05
N PHE A 17 9.13 1.80 7.21
CA PHE A 17 10.55 1.46 7.18
C PHE A 17 11.17 2.03 5.92
N VAL A 18 12.28 2.74 6.04
CA VAL A 18 12.96 3.39 4.92
C VAL A 18 14.42 2.94 4.90
N GLU A 19 14.85 2.43 3.76
CA GLU A 19 16.26 2.11 3.49
C GLU A 19 16.71 2.83 2.22
N ARG A 20 17.80 3.58 2.33
CA ARG A 20 18.38 4.33 1.21
C ARG A 20 19.77 3.82 0.91
N ALA A 21 20.08 3.60 -0.35
CA ALA A 21 21.42 3.32 -0.84
C ALA A 21 22.30 4.58 -0.81
N LYS A 22 23.61 4.38 -1.00
CA LYS A 22 24.55 5.50 -1.18
C LYS A 22 24.40 6.18 -2.54
N GLU A 23 24.04 5.39 -3.54
CA GLU A 23 23.82 5.84 -4.92
C GLU A 23 22.37 6.29 -5.11
N ASP A 24 22.20 7.40 -5.80
CA ASP A 24 20.86 7.90 -6.13
C ASP A 24 20.14 7.00 -7.14
N GLY A 25 18.83 6.97 -7.06
CA GLY A 25 17.98 6.17 -7.92
C GLY A 25 16.53 6.29 -7.52
N PRO A 26 15.61 5.49 -8.11
CA PRO A 26 14.20 5.59 -7.85
C PRO A 26 13.82 5.21 -6.42
N THR A 27 12.72 5.76 -5.96
CA THR A 27 12.07 5.39 -4.70
C THR A 27 10.91 4.44 -4.96
N VAL A 28 10.98 3.25 -4.41
CA VAL A 28 9.96 2.21 -4.54
C VAL A 28 9.26 2.00 -3.21
N LEU A 29 7.94 2.19 -3.19
CA LEU A 29 7.11 1.81 -2.06
C LEU A 29 6.65 0.36 -2.21
N VAL A 30 6.87 -0.44 -1.18
CA VAL A 30 6.40 -1.82 -1.04
C VAL A 30 5.41 -1.85 0.12
N MET A 31 4.13 -2.00 -0.18
CA MET A 31 3.09 -1.91 0.84
C MET A 31 2.09 -3.07 0.81
N ALA A 32 1.39 -3.22 1.93
CA ALA A 32 0.33 -4.20 2.10
C ALA A 32 -0.68 -3.74 3.16
N GLY A 33 -1.73 -4.53 3.33
CA GLY A 33 -2.72 -4.30 4.37
C GLY A 33 -3.53 -3.03 4.16
N LEU A 34 -3.77 -2.62 2.91
CA LEU A 34 -4.76 -1.60 2.55
C LEU A 34 -6.16 -2.09 2.96
N HIS A 35 -6.38 -3.40 2.87
CA HIS A 35 -7.51 -4.10 3.48
C HIS A 35 -7.00 -5.02 4.59
N GLY A 36 -7.61 -4.94 5.77
CA GLY A 36 -7.07 -5.60 6.96
C GLY A 36 -7.22 -7.12 6.99
N ASP A 37 -8.15 -7.70 6.22
CA ASP A 37 -8.37 -9.13 6.08
C ASP A 37 -7.46 -9.81 5.04
N GLU A 38 -6.65 -9.03 4.30
CA GLU A 38 -5.76 -9.53 3.25
C GLU A 38 -4.35 -9.83 3.79
N LEU A 39 -4.24 -10.91 4.59
CA LEU A 39 -3.06 -11.18 5.42
C LEU A 39 -1.80 -11.59 4.65
N ASN A 40 -1.92 -12.22 3.47
CA ASN A 40 -0.76 -12.73 2.75
C ASN A 40 0.21 -11.62 2.34
N GLY A 41 -0.33 -10.46 1.88
CA GLY A 41 0.49 -9.30 1.54
C GLY A 41 1.29 -8.79 2.75
N ILE A 42 0.64 -8.73 3.91
CA ILE A 42 1.26 -8.32 5.17
C ILE A 42 2.43 -9.24 5.53
N GLU A 43 2.22 -10.57 5.41
CA GLU A 43 3.25 -11.56 5.68
C GLU A 43 4.40 -11.52 4.65
N ILE A 44 4.10 -11.22 3.38
CA ILE A 44 5.12 -11.01 2.35
C ILE A 44 6.03 -9.86 2.75
N VAL A 45 5.47 -8.67 3.05
CA VAL A 45 6.27 -7.49 3.42
C VAL A 45 7.01 -7.73 4.73
N ARG A 46 6.40 -8.40 5.73
CA ARG A 46 7.08 -8.78 6.97
C ARG A 46 8.30 -9.67 6.72
N ARG A 47 8.17 -10.67 5.83
CA ARG A 47 9.32 -11.55 5.45
C ARG A 47 10.38 -10.80 4.67
N PHE A 48 9.97 -9.90 3.78
CA PHE A 48 10.85 -9.04 3.02
C PHE A 48 11.75 -8.22 3.96
N LEU A 49 11.17 -7.56 4.96
CA LEU A 49 11.89 -6.84 6.01
C LEU A 49 12.80 -7.77 6.84
N ARG A 50 12.27 -8.89 7.34
CA ARG A 50 13.03 -9.85 8.17
C ARG A 50 14.26 -10.39 7.45
N LYS A 51 14.14 -10.65 6.15
CA LYS A 51 15.25 -11.13 5.32
C LYS A 51 16.17 -10.01 4.84
N LYS A 52 15.92 -8.75 5.24
CA LYS A 52 16.67 -7.56 4.82
C LYS A 52 16.75 -7.37 3.30
N LEU A 53 15.68 -7.77 2.59
CA LEU A 53 15.55 -7.61 1.14
C LEU A 53 15.18 -6.17 0.75
N ASN A 54 14.82 -5.34 1.73
CA ASN A 54 14.54 -3.90 1.56
C ASN A 54 15.80 -3.03 1.44
N LYS A 55 16.98 -3.63 1.22
CA LYS A 55 18.23 -2.90 0.99
C LYS A 55 18.44 -2.69 -0.50
N PRO A 56 18.23 -1.48 -1.03
CA PRO A 56 18.39 -1.22 -2.46
C PRO A 56 19.86 -1.15 -2.84
N ALA A 57 20.20 -1.53 -4.08
CA ALA A 57 21.52 -1.29 -4.65
C ALA A 57 21.72 0.20 -4.96
N LYS A 58 20.65 0.89 -5.39
CA LYS A 58 20.58 2.34 -5.59
C LYS A 58 19.16 2.84 -5.30
N GLY A 59 19.01 4.13 -5.01
CA GLY A 59 17.72 4.73 -4.68
C GLY A 59 17.22 4.39 -3.28
N THR A 60 15.90 4.28 -3.11
CA THR A 60 15.24 4.12 -1.81
C THR A 60 14.15 3.05 -1.89
N ILE A 61 14.05 2.22 -0.85
CA ILE A 61 12.90 1.36 -0.63
C ILE A 61 12.17 1.81 0.64
N ILE A 62 10.90 2.12 0.49
CA ILE A 62 9.97 2.40 1.59
C ILE A 62 9.09 1.17 1.77
N CYS A 63 8.99 0.64 2.99
CA CYS A 63 8.10 -0.48 3.30
C CYS A 63 7.01 -0.04 4.27
N LEU A 64 5.75 -0.34 3.93
CA LEU A 64 4.58 -0.10 4.74
C LEU A 64 3.80 -1.42 4.87
N PRO A 65 4.14 -2.24 5.88
CA PRO A 65 3.64 -3.61 5.97
C PRO A 65 2.15 -3.73 6.26
N ILE A 66 1.58 -2.75 6.98
CA ILE A 66 0.15 -2.73 7.34
C ILE A 66 -0.31 -1.28 7.29
N PHE A 67 -1.17 -0.95 6.34
CA PHE A 67 -1.72 0.40 6.28
C PHE A 67 -3.02 0.53 7.09
N ASN A 68 -3.99 -0.36 6.89
CA ASN A 68 -5.23 -0.39 7.66
C ASN A 68 -5.05 -1.24 8.94
N ILE A 69 -4.42 -0.64 9.96
CA ILE A 69 -4.15 -1.34 11.24
C ILE A 69 -5.43 -1.75 11.96
N PHE A 70 -6.50 -0.96 11.87
CA PHE A 70 -7.79 -1.30 12.50
C PHE A 70 -8.46 -2.48 11.81
N GLY A 71 -8.45 -2.48 10.48
CA GLY A 71 -8.96 -3.61 9.70
C GLY A 71 -8.17 -4.89 9.98
N PHE A 72 -6.83 -4.78 10.10
CA PHE A 72 -5.96 -5.90 10.46
C PHE A 72 -6.31 -6.49 11.83
N LEU A 73 -6.46 -5.66 12.86
CA LEU A 73 -6.77 -6.11 14.21
C LEU A 73 -8.15 -6.79 14.31
N ASN A 74 -9.09 -6.40 13.45
CA ASN A 74 -10.45 -6.93 13.43
C ASN A 74 -10.69 -7.95 12.31
N LEU A 75 -9.68 -8.26 11.50
CA LEU A 75 -9.76 -9.11 10.30
C LEU A 75 -10.89 -8.68 9.36
N LYS A 76 -11.01 -7.37 9.16
CA LYS A 76 -12.02 -6.74 8.28
C LYS A 76 -11.36 -5.94 7.17
N ARG A 77 -12.05 -5.86 6.05
CA ARG A 77 -11.65 -5.05 4.90
C ARG A 77 -11.64 -3.56 5.24
N GLU A 78 -12.71 -3.11 5.90
CA GLU A 78 -13.01 -1.71 6.16
C GLU A 78 -12.30 -1.20 7.43
N LEU A 79 -12.29 0.11 7.58
CA LEU A 79 -11.98 0.77 8.85
C LEU A 79 -13.20 0.76 9.81
N PRO A 80 -13.02 1.15 11.09
CA PRO A 80 -14.12 1.20 12.07
C PRO A 80 -15.30 2.07 11.67
N ASP A 81 -15.10 3.04 10.80
CA ASP A 81 -16.17 3.88 10.25
C ASP A 81 -16.97 3.20 9.10
N GLY A 82 -16.70 1.93 8.83
CA GLY A 82 -17.36 1.12 7.80
C GLY A 82 -16.95 1.45 6.37
N ARG A 83 -15.89 2.24 6.18
CA ARG A 83 -15.44 2.69 4.87
C ARG A 83 -14.29 1.85 4.35
N ASP A 84 -14.33 1.55 3.06
CA ASP A 84 -13.20 0.97 2.32
C ASP A 84 -12.14 2.06 2.10
N LEU A 85 -10.94 1.85 2.66
CA LEU A 85 -9.82 2.77 2.51
C LEU A 85 -9.45 2.96 1.02
N ASN A 86 -9.55 1.89 0.20
CA ASN A 86 -9.31 1.95 -1.23
C ASN A 86 -10.50 2.53 -2.04
N ARG A 87 -11.35 3.32 -1.40
CA ARG A 87 -12.39 4.17 -1.99
C ARG A 87 -12.40 5.55 -1.37
N SER A 88 -11.30 5.89 -0.66
CA SER A 88 -11.23 7.13 0.13
C SER A 88 -10.10 8.06 -0.31
N PHE A 89 -9.30 7.67 -1.32
CA PHE A 89 -8.24 8.52 -1.87
C PHE A 89 -8.80 9.64 -2.76
N PRO A 90 -8.08 10.79 -2.85
CA PRO A 90 -6.84 11.15 -2.19
C PRO A 90 -7.01 11.52 -0.71
N GLY A 91 -8.21 11.47 -0.18
CA GLY A 91 -8.49 11.74 1.22
C GLY A 91 -8.79 13.20 1.56
N SER A 92 -8.99 13.46 2.85
CA SER A 92 -9.25 14.80 3.38
C SER A 92 -8.87 14.84 4.86
N HIS A 93 -8.17 15.88 5.27
CA HIS A 93 -7.76 16.08 6.67
C HIS A 93 -8.94 16.15 7.67
N LYS A 94 -10.08 16.70 7.24
CA LYS A 94 -11.30 16.85 8.05
C LYS A 94 -12.38 15.82 7.71
N GLY A 95 -12.02 14.80 6.93
CA GLY A 95 -12.95 13.76 6.49
C GLY A 95 -13.17 12.63 7.50
N SER A 96 -13.78 11.56 7.03
CA SER A 96 -13.92 10.31 7.77
C SER A 96 -12.55 9.74 8.15
N LEU A 97 -12.52 8.74 9.05
CA LEU A 97 -11.26 8.09 9.43
C LEU A 97 -10.52 7.56 8.19
N ALA A 98 -11.21 6.89 7.27
CA ALA A 98 -10.64 6.44 6.02
C ALA A 98 -10.05 7.58 5.16
N ALA A 99 -10.76 8.72 5.10
CA ALA A 99 -10.27 9.88 4.35
C ALA A 99 -9.04 10.53 5.01
N GLN A 100 -8.93 10.51 6.33
CA GLN A 100 -7.75 10.99 7.04
C GLN A 100 -6.53 10.10 6.79
N PHE A 101 -6.68 8.77 6.84
CA PHE A 101 -5.63 7.83 6.48
C PHE A 101 -5.10 8.08 5.06
N ALA A 102 -6.01 8.16 4.09
CA ALA A 102 -5.65 8.44 2.70
C ALA A 102 -4.94 9.79 2.56
N PHE A 103 -5.43 10.85 3.24
CA PHE A 103 -4.84 12.18 3.20
C PHE A 103 -3.38 12.19 3.71
N HIS A 104 -3.12 11.57 4.87
CA HIS A 104 -1.77 11.53 5.42
C HIS A 104 -0.81 10.73 4.54
N PHE A 105 -1.27 9.64 3.96
CA PHE A 105 -0.50 8.89 2.98
C PHE A 105 -0.15 9.76 1.76
N MET A 106 -1.14 10.39 1.15
CA MET A 106 -0.96 11.24 -0.04
C MET A 106 -0.09 12.46 0.23
N LYS A 107 -0.08 12.97 1.46
CA LYS A 107 0.73 14.12 1.86
C LYS A 107 2.17 13.73 2.21
N GLU A 108 2.37 12.62 2.91
CA GLU A 108 3.62 12.34 3.61
C GLU A 108 4.43 11.17 3.00
N ILE A 109 3.82 10.32 2.17
CA ILE A 109 4.50 9.18 1.54
C ILE A 109 4.48 9.30 0.01
N ALA A 110 3.30 9.49 -0.57
CA ALA A 110 3.10 9.48 -2.02
C ALA A 110 4.05 10.40 -2.80
N PRO A 111 4.35 11.65 -2.34
CA PRO A 111 5.19 12.57 -3.11
C PRO A 111 6.65 12.12 -3.27
N TYR A 112 7.07 11.14 -2.50
CA TYR A 112 8.44 10.61 -2.55
C TYR A 112 8.56 9.32 -3.35
N CYS A 113 7.45 8.77 -3.85
CA CYS A 113 7.43 7.46 -4.50
C CYS A 113 7.38 7.60 -6.02
N ASP A 114 8.36 7.02 -6.70
CA ASP A 114 8.33 6.87 -8.16
C ASP A 114 7.51 5.65 -8.57
N TYR A 115 7.53 4.58 -7.75
CA TYR A 115 6.81 3.33 -8.00
C TYR A 115 6.17 2.78 -6.74
N ILE A 116 5.03 2.09 -6.91
CA ILE A 116 4.33 1.42 -5.83
C ILE A 116 4.05 -0.04 -6.18
N ILE A 117 4.40 -0.94 -5.25
CA ILE A 117 3.99 -2.34 -5.24
C ILE A 117 3.02 -2.51 -4.07
N ASP A 118 1.72 -2.66 -4.37
CA ASP A 118 0.66 -2.82 -3.37
C ASP A 118 0.14 -4.26 -3.39
N TYR A 119 0.40 -5.00 -2.31
CA TYR A 119 0.01 -6.39 -2.18
C TYR A 119 -1.43 -6.53 -1.69
N HIS A 120 -2.23 -7.19 -2.50
CA HIS A 120 -3.60 -7.58 -2.20
C HIS A 120 -3.78 -9.09 -2.27
N THR A 121 -4.86 -9.59 -1.66
CA THR A 121 -5.33 -10.96 -1.84
C THR A 121 -6.83 -11.00 -2.11
N GLY A 122 -7.40 -12.19 -2.28
CA GLY A 122 -8.84 -12.35 -2.31
C GLY A 122 -9.42 -12.12 -0.91
N ALA A 123 -10.15 -11.01 -0.71
CA ALA A 123 -10.86 -10.73 0.53
C ALA A 123 -11.87 -11.86 0.88
N ALA A 124 -12.29 -11.93 2.14
CA ALA A 124 -13.28 -12.90 2.63
C ALA A 124 -12.88 -14.37 2.36
N GLN A 125 -11.62 -14.71 2.62
CA GLN A 125 -11.05 -16.07 2.50
C GLN A 125 -11.14 -16.68 1.09
N ARG A 126 -11.27 -15.85 0.05
CA ARG A 126 -11.29 -16.33 -1.34
C ARG A 126 -9.88 -16.64 -1.81
N ASN A 127 -9.75 -17.75 -2.51
CA ASN A 127 -8.53 -18.06 -3.24
C ASN A 127 -8.36 -17.08 -4.40
N ASN A 128 -7.14 -16.58 -4.55
CA ASN A 128 -6.76 -15.73 -5.67
C ASN A 128 -5.44 -16.25 -6.26
N PHE A 129 -5.40 -16.36 -7.58
CA PHE A 129 -4.16 -16.79 -8.24
C PHE A 129 -3.15 -15.64 -8.28
N PRO A 130 -1.84 -15.89 -8.10
CA PRO A 130 -0.83 -14.84 -8.17
C PRO A 130 -0.88 -14.11 -9.50
N GLN A 131 -1.07 -12.79 -9.44
CA GLN A 131 -1.25 -11.94 -10.61
C GLN A 131 -0.85 -10.49 -10.33
N ILE A 132 -0.46 -9.76 -11.36
CA ILE A 132 -0.32 -8.31 -11.30
C ILE A 132 -1.45 -7.66 -12.09
N ARG A 133 -1.99 -6.58 -11.56
CA ARG A 133 -2.97 -5.72 -12.23
C ARG A 133 -2.34 -4.36 -12.50
N CYS A 134 -2.26 -4.00 -13.77
CA CYS A 134 -1.78 -2.69 -14.20
C CYS A 134 -2.62 -2.17 -15.38
N VAL A 135 -2.42 -0.91 -15.75
CA VAL A 135 -3.04 -0.32 -16.93
C VAL A 135 -2.14 -0.59 -18.13
N PHE A 136 -2.63 -1.28 -19.18
CA PHE A 136 -1.79 -1.68 -20.30
C PHE A 136 -1.36 -0.52 -21.22
N SER A 137 -2.00 0.64 -21.11
CA SER A 137 -1.54 1.85 -21.80
C SER A 137 -0.39 2.57 -21.07
N ASP A 138 -0.09 2.16 -19.84
CA ASP A 138 1.08 2.60 -19.09
C ASP A 138 2.21 1.58 -19.30
N ASN A 139 3.08 1.88 -20.27
CA ASN A 139 4.18 1.00 -20.64
C ASN A 139 5.15 0.73 -19.48
N GLU A 140 5.38 1.70 -18.61
CA GLU A 140 6.32 1.57 -17.50
C GLU A 140 5.81 0.57 -16.46
N SER A 141 4.54 0.67 -16.06
CA SER A 141 3.90 -0.33 -15.18
C SER A 141 3.90 -1.73 -15.79
N VAL A 142 3.72 -1.85 -17.11
CA VAL A 142 3.77 -3.15 -17.80
C VAL A 142 5.18 -3.74 -17.76
N GLU A 143 6.22 -2.95 -18.01
CA GLU A 143 7.61 -3.43 -17.94
C GLU A 143 7.99 -3.84 -16.50
N LEU A 144 7.60 -3.08 -15.50
CA LEU A 144 7.78 -3.48 -14.09
C LEU A 144 7.06 -4.78 -13.75
N ALA A 145 5.83 -4.96 -14.25
CA ALA A 145 5.09 -6.19 -14.08
C ALA A 145 5.79 -7.40 -14.70
N LYS A 146 6.40 -7.23 -15.89
CA LYS A 146 7.21 -8.27 -16.54
C LYS A 146 8.47 -8.62 -15.74
N VAL A 147 9.16 -7.60 -15.19
CA VAL A 147 10.34 -7.80 -14.32
C VAL A 147 9.96 -8.60 -13.06
N PHE A 148 8.80 -8.34 -12.49
CA PHE A 148 8.28 -9.11 -11.36
C PHE A 148 7.97 -10.57 -11.72
N ASN A 149 7.71 -10.84 -12.99
CA ASN A 149 7.49 -12.17 -13.58
C ASN A 149 6.36 -12.98 -12.89
N PRO A 150 5.14 -12.43 -12.76
CA PRO A 150 4.02 -13.17 -12.20
C PRO A 150 3.47 -14.17 -13.24
N PRO A 151 2.70 -15.20 -12.81
CA PRO A 151 2.02 -16.10 -13.73
C PRO A 151 1.06 -15.38 -14.70
N PHE A 152 0.43 -14.28 -14.24
CA PHE A 152 -0.49 -13.48 -15.04
C PHE A 152 -0.28 -11.99 -14.83
N ILE A 153 -0.36 -11.23 -15.93
CA ILE A 153 -0.49 -9.78 -15.93
C ILE A 153 -1.86 -9.44 -16.52
N LEU A 154 -2.68 -8.74 -15.76
CA LEU A 154 -4.05 -8.42 -16.14
C LEU A 154 -4.21 -6.92 -16.36
N HIS A 155 -4.85 -6.58 -17.48
CA HIS A 155 -5.34 -5.21 -17.64
C HIS A 155 -6.43 -4.90 -16.64
N SER A 156 -6.28 -3.80 -15.93
CA SER A 156 -7.30 -3.31 -15.00
C SER A 156 -7.30 -1.79 -15.05
N GLY A 157 -8.38 -1.23 -15.58
CA GLY A 157 -8.60 0.22 -15.60
C GLY A 157 -8.55 0.85 -14.21
N LEU A 158 -8.35 2.14 -14.17
CA LEU A 158 -8.35 2.92 -12.94
C LEU A 158 -9.79 3.00 -12.39
N ILE A 159 -9.94 2.79 -11.11
CA ILE A 159 -11.21 2.92 -10.39
C ILE A 159 -11.15 4.21 -9.59
N PRO A 160 -12.16 5.09 -9.68
CA PRO A 160 -12.17 6.35 -8.93
C PRO A 160 -11.99 6.15 -7.42
N LYS A 161 -11.26 7.08 -6.82
CA LYS A 161 -10.96 7.12 -5.38
C LYS A 161 -10.15 5.93 -4.85
N THR A 162 -9.43 5.22 -5.71
CA THR A 162 -8.47 4.21 -5.30
C THR A 162 -7.07 4.80 -5.16
N LEU A 163 -6.20 4.11 -4.42
CA LEU A 163 -4.78 4.44 -4.34
C LEU A 163 -4.16 4.52 -5.74
N ARG A 164 -4.40 3.50 -6.58
CA ARG A 164 -3.81 3.41 -7.92
C ARG A 164 -4.26 4.53 -8.87
N GLU A 165 -5.46 5.07 -8.70
CA GLU A 165 -5.93 6.21 -9.51
C GLU A 165 -5.34 7.53 -9.03
N SER A 166 -4.95 7.60 -7.76
CA SER A 166 -4.45 8.82 -7.12
C SER A 166 -2.92 8.96 -7.19
N MET A 167 -2.22 7.93 -7.65
CA MET A 167 -0.77 7.90 -7.88
C MET A 167 -0.44 8.10 -9.34
#